data_ab27043f004d8d64903c37695e525a99
#
_entry.id   ab27043f004d8d64903c37695e525a99
#
_cell.length_a   1.000
_cell.length_b   1.000
_cell.length_c   1.000
_cell.angle_alpha   90.00
_cell.angle_beta   90.00
_cell.angle_gamma   90.00
#
_symmetry.space_group_name_H-M   'P 1'
#
loop_
_entity.id
_entity.type
_entity.pdbx_description
1 polymer ?
#
loop_
_entity_poly.entity_id
_entity_poly.type
_entity_poly.pdbx_seq_one_letter_code
_entity_poly.pdbx_strand_id
1 'polypeptide(L)'
;MNDRISAPNVYLYAFQLYNDSQGRDNPLWQQCDKIMAKVTYTYERLTPHLVFPANSHSYFEDLLSNTPLHFSTRNPLIEGFVQPVRIDDSYGLCLNIGCREDGSADNIKVSFLKKFYPNQPLLIGGNDHFLGQTLIITAWLTQTPPDNLDSLKPLADKCRDSLFSGDTPPPFYRSGKLFGSPIFEYGSVSDIANYRHVLVWLLCDEKTDADFNTCQHEIFKLLFHRNKIIKAFQDSRQIYQELDAEFGTIEKNMDNLQQQFARGTVLTASQLLELQEQLKQLFSKAVTYTRLLRKLEEFDNTIAINIYNYSENLQKICVKIESDEEELSILNRFRIKSAPYIRSQIAADLGYFRHGTSLIEQAIASIRGIVEIEQARIDRENQIELRESEQAEKKRADRLERKIGAIGVGLAGGGIAAASGTDKLFETVKGYQIPVLIEFHPFAFSFFLSCAIGIIAAAIVWCWTRHKK
;
A
#
# COMPACT_ATOMS: atom_id res chain seq x y z
N MET A 1 14.72 3.41 -40.59
CA MET A 1 13.56 2.65 -40.08
C MET A 1 12.30 3.43 -40.43
N ASN A 2 11.29 2.77 -40.93
CA ASN A 2 10.04 3.42 -41.36
C ASN A 2 9.30 3.92 -40.11
N ASP A 3 8.95 5.22 -40.02
CA ASP A 3 8.23 5.85 -38.93
C ASP A 3 6.71 5.74 -39.12
N ARG A 4 6.26 4.61 -39.66
CA ARG A 4 4.88 4.39 -40.04
C ARG A 4 4.28 3.17 -39.39
N ILE A 5 3.02 3.30 -39.04
CA ILE A 5 2.18 2.31 -38.38
C ILE A 5 0.79 2.35 -39.00
N SER A 6 -0.03 1.32 -38.76
CA SER A 6 -1.43 1.31 -39.20
C SER A 6 -2.36 1.15 -38.01
N ALA A 7 -3.55 1.71 -38.10
CA ALA A 7 -4.65 1.64 -37.12
C ALA A 7 -4.20 1.72 -35.64
N PRO A 8 -3.44 2.76 -35.25
CA PRO A 8 -3.00 2.85 -33.86
C PRO A 8 -4.18 3.07 -32.90
N ASN A 9 -4.07 2.43 -31.73
CA ASN A 9 -5.00 2.58 -30.63
C ASN A 9 -4.25 2.84 -29.33
N VAL A 10 -4.86 3.57 -28.42
CA VAL A 10 -4.37 3.82 -27.06
C VAL A 10 -5.44 3.43 -26.08
N TYR A 11 -5.12 2.47 -25.22
CA TYR A 11 -5.97 2.01 -24.13
C TYR A 11 -5.43 2.52 -22.82
N LEU A 12 -6.24 3.24 -22.06
CA LEU A 12 -5.96 3.62 -20.69
C LEU A 12 -6.78 2.70 -19.75
N TYR A 13 -6.09 1.89 -18.98
CA TYR A 13 -6.67 1.13 -17.88
C TYR A 13 -6.32 1.83 -16.58
N ALA A 14 -7.32 2.25 -15.82
CA ALA A 14 -7.15 2.97 -14.55
C ALA A 14 -8.01 2.36 -13.46
N PHE A 15 -7.50 2.35 -12.22
CA PHE A 15 -8.14 1.66 -11.11
C PHE A 15 -8.14 2.53 -9.85
N GLN A 16 -9.24 2.46 -9.09
CA GLN A 16 -9.43 3.19 -7.85
C GLN A 16 -10.19 2.35 -6.84
N LEU A 17 -9.80 2.41 -5.56
CA LEU A 17 -10.53 1.74 -4.49
C LEU A 17 -11.98 2.23 -4.42
N TYR A 18 -12.88 1.29 -4.21
CA TYR A 18 -14.30 1.58 -3.97
C TYR A 18 -14.46 2.26 -2.61
N ASN A 19 -15.23 3.34 -2.62
CA ASN A 19 -15.68 3.99 -1.41
C ASN A 19 -17.19 4.24 -1.56
N ASP A 20 -18.01 3.58 -0.75
CA ASP A 20 -19.47 3.61 -0.82
C ASP A 20 -20.06 5.02 -0.83
N SER A 21 -19.37 5.99 -0.20
CA SER A 21 -19.81 7.38 -0.17
C SER A 21 -19.65 8.14 -1.49
N GLN A 22 -18.92 7.58 -2.47
CA GLN A 22 -18.54 8.30 -3.68
C GLN A 22 -19.32 7.89 -4.94
N GLY A 23 -19.83 6.67 -5.08
CA GLY A 23 -20.66 6.20 -6.20
C GLY A 23 -20.35 6.88 -7.54
N ARG A 24 -21.34 7.65 -8.06
CA ARG A 24 -21.21 8.45 -9.28
C ARG A 24 -20.21 9.60 -9.17
N ASP A 25 -19.94 10.11 -7.98
CA ASP A 25 -19.04 11.24 -7.74
C ASP A 25 -17.57 10.80 -7.60
N ASN A 26 -17.28 9.52 -7.88
CA ASN A 26 -15.92 8.99 -7.82
C ASN A 26 -14.99 9.81 -8.73
N PRO A 27 -13.81 10.23 -8.24
CA PRO A 27 -12.84 11.01 -9.01
C PRO A 27 -12.39 10.34 -10.32
N LEU A 28 -12.40 9.01 -10.40
CA LEU A 28 -12.08 8.26 -11.62
C LEU A 28 -13.01 8.65 -12.78
N TRP A 29 -14.32 8.73 -12.53
CA TRP A 29 -15.31 9.11 -13.53
C TRP A 29 -15.20 10.57 -13.94
N GLN A 30 -14.98 11.45 -12.97
CA GLN A 30 -14.79 12.88 -13.23
C GLN A 30 -13.55 13.16 -14.09
N GLN A 31 -12.47 12.41 -13.87
CA GLN A 31 -11.28 12.51 -14.71
C GLN A 31 -11.54 11.98 -16.14
N CYS A 32 -12.26 10.87 -16.25
CA CYS A 32 -12.70 10.35 -17.55
C CYS A 32 -13.55 11.39 -18.30
N ASP A 33 -14.53 12.00 -17.64
CA ASP A 33 -15.37 13.07 -18.21
C ASP A 33 -14.53 14.25 -18.72
N LYS A 34 -13.50 14.65 -17.96
CA LYS A 34 -12.57 15.72 -18.41
C LYS A 34 -11.78 15.33 -19.66
N ILE A 35 -11.38 14.06 -19.77
CA ILE A 35 -10.70 13.54 -20.97
C ILE A 35 -11.66 13.55 -22.16
N MET A 36 -12.84 12.94 -21.99
CA MET A 36 -13.86 12.87 -23.05
C MET A 36 -14.24 14.26 -23.55
N ALA A 37 -14.51 15.22 -22.65
CA ALA A 37 -14.85 16.58 -23.01
C ALA A 37 -13.78 17.30 -23.84
N LYS A 38 -12.50 16.94 -23.72
CA LYS A 38 -11.41 17.51 -24.52
C LYS A 38 -11.32 16.92 -25.92
N VAL A 39 -11.69 15.65 -26.10
CA VAL A 39 -11.52 14.93 -27.37
C VAL A 39 -12.81 14.88 -28.20
N THR A 40 -14.00 14.96 -27.61
CA THR A 40 -15.30 14.91 -28.31
C THR A 40 -15.77 16.27 -28.80
N TYR A 41 -16.65 16.28 -29.79
CA TYR A 41 -17.32 17.50 -30.26
C TYR A 41 -18.41 17.99 -29.33
N THR A 42 -19.21 17.07 -28.80
CA THR A 42 -20.46 17.31 -28.07
C THR A 42 -20.28 17.36 -26.56
N TYR A 43 -19.03 17.38 -26.09
CA TYR A 43 -18.69 17.30 -24.66
C TYR A 43 -19.36 16.11 -23.97
N GLU A 44 -19.37 14.95 -24.64
CA GLU A 44 -19.88 13.71 -24.08
C GLU A 44 -19.20 13.39 -22.76
N ARG A 45 -19.98 12.79 -21.85
CA ARG A 45 -19.54 12.42 -20.52
C ARG A 45 -19.95 11.00 -20.19
N LEU A 46 -19.14 10.31 -19.42
CA LEU A 46 -19.44 8.98 -18.91
C LEU A 46 -20.44 9.02 -17.74
N THR A 47 -20.28 9.97 -16.82
CA THR A 47 -21.01 10.02 -15.53
C THR A 47 -22.53 9.91 -15.65
N PRO A 48 -23.24 10.54 -16.63
CA PRO A 48 -24.67 10.38 -16.77
C PRO A 48 -25.15 8.96 -17.10
N HIS A 49 -24.30 8.17 -17.75
CA HIS A 49 -24.62 6.80 -18.21
C HIS A 49 -24.36 5.72 -17.18
N LEU A 50 -23.69 6.05 -16.05
CA LEU A 50 -23.33 5.08 -15.02
C LEU A 50 -24.57 4.51 -14.35
N VAL A 51 -24.58 3.18 -14.21
CA VAL A 51 -25.59 2.41 -13.48
C VAL A 51 -24.91 1.64 -12.36
N PHE A 52 -25.37 1.86 -11.12
CA PHE A 52 -24.85 1.16 -9.95
C PHE A 52 -25.92 0.19 -9.45
N PRO A 53 -25.72 -1.12 -9.59
CA PRO A 53 -26.67 -2.11 -9.11
C PRO A 53 -26.72 -2.12 -7.58
N ALA A 54 -27.94 -2.12 -7.04
CA ALA A 54 -28.17 -1.98 -5.59
C ALA A 54 -27.70 -3.20 -4.76
N ASN A 55 -27.61 -4.41 -5.35
CA ASN A 55 -27.34 -5.67 -4.65
C ASN A 55 -26.50 -6.64 -5.49
N SER A 56 -25.38 -6.19 -6.02
CA SER A 56 -24.52 -7.10 -6.80
C SER A 56 -23.57 -7.86 -5.89
N HIS A 57 -23.56 -9.19 -6.04
CA HIS A 57 -22.57 -10.10 -5.47
C HIS A 57 -21.49 -10.51 -6.49
N SER A 58 -21.49 -9.86 -7.67
CA SER A 58 -20.52 -10.15 -8.73
C SER A 58 -19.17 -9.53 -8.41
N TYR A 59 -18.10 -10.30 -8.59
CA TYR A 59 -16.72 -9.84 -8.47
C TYR A 59 -16.27 -8.97 -9.65
N PHE A 60 -17.03 -8.93 -10.74
CA PHE A 60 -16.78 -8.09 -11.90
C PHE A 60 -18.12 -7.72 -12.55
N GLU A 61 -18.36 -6.44 -12.77
CA GLU A 61 -19.64 -5.92 -13.21
C GLU A 61 -19.47 -4.65 -14.04
N ASP A 62 -20.09 -4.65 -15.22
CA ASP A 62 -20.17 -3.45 -16.06
C ASP A 62 -21.10 -2.42 -15.42
N LEU A 63 -20.66 -1.16 -15.43
CA LEU A 63 -21.42 -0.03 -14.88
C LEU A 63 -22.15 0.77 -15.96
N LEU A 64 -22.44 0.14 -17.10
CA LEU A 64 -23.24 0.68 -18.19
C LEU A 64 -24.34 -0.31 -18.57
N SER A 65 -25.51 0.20 -18.96
CA SER A 65 -26.59 -0.64 -19.49
C SER A 65 -26.24 -1.25 -20.88
N ASN A 66 -25.48 -0.48 -21.67
CA ASN A 66 -24.94 -0.92 -22.97
C ASN A 66 -23.42 -0.70 -22.93
N THR A 67 -22.65 -1.77 -22.91
CA THR A 67 -21.19 -1.77 -22.78
C THR A 67 -20.54 -2.18 -24.12
N PRO A 68 -19.47 -1.47 -24.55
CA PRO A 68 -18.95 -0.20 -24.06
C PRO A 68 -19.73 1.04 -24.57
N LEU A 69 -19.53 2.19 -23.95
CA LEU A 69 -20.04 3.49 -24.45
C LEU A 69 -19.08 4.03 -25.51
N HIS A 70 -19.52 4.03 -26.77
CA HIS A 70 -18.76 4.57 -27.91
C HIS A 70 -18.95 6.08 -28.06
N PHE A 71 -17.89 6.76 -28.50
CA PHE A 71 -17.93 8.19 -28.79
C PHE A 71 -17.10 8.56 -30.02
N SER A 72 -17.52 9.60 -30.73
CA SER A 72 -16.79 10.18 -31.85
C SER A 72 -15.91 11.34 -31.37
N THR A 73 -14.71 11.47 -31.95
CA THR A 73 -13.80 12.57 -31.64
C THR A 73 -13.86 13.70 -32.66
N ARG A 74 -13.18 14.81 -32.35
CA ARG A 74 -13.05 15.96 -33.29
C ARG A 74 -12.27 15.60 -34.54
N ASN A 75 -11.50 14.54 -34.56
CA ASN A 75 -10.82 14.05 -35.74
C ASN A 75 -11.62 12.86 -36.28
N PRO A 76 -12.12 12.92 -37.55
CA PRO A 76 -12.98 11.87 -38.11
C PRO A 76 -12.28 10.51 -38.27
N LEU A 77 -10.94 10.49 -38.24
CA LEU A 77 -10.15 9.24 -38.26
C LEU A 77 -10.01 8.60 -36.89
N ILE A 78 -10.46 9.28 -35.83
CA ILE A 78 -10.26 8.84 -34.45
C ILE A 78 -11.64 8.68 -33.81
N GLU A 79 -11.85 7.54 -33.21
CA GLU A 79 -13.02 7.25 -32.37
C GLU A 79 -12.57 6.69 -31.03
N GLY A 80 -13.49 6.45 -30.13
CA GLY A 80 -13.16 5.89 -28.85
C GLY A 80 -14.32 5.18 -28.21
N PHE A 81 -14.01 4.44 -27.17
CA PHE A 81 -15.01 3.88 -26.29
C PHE A 81 -14.55 3.96 -24.83
N VAL A 82 -15.50 3.85 -23.93
CA VAL A 82 -15.22 3.77 -22.49
C VAL A 82 -16.04 2.66 -21.88
N GLN A 83 -15.35 1.88 -21.00
CA GLN A 83 -15.95 0.79 -20.24
C GLN A 83 -15.59 0.96 -18.77
N PRO A 84 -16.51 1.48 -17.96
CA PRO A 84 -16.39 1.52 -16.51
C PRO A 84 -16.86 0.19 -15.93
N VAL A 85 -16.12 -0.34 -14.96
CA VAL A 85 -16.47 -1.59 -14.29
C VAL A 85 -16.32 -1.46 -12.78
N ARG A 86 -17.06 -2.28 -12.04
CA ARG A 86 -16.76 -2.63 -10.66
C ARG A 86 -15.97 -3.93 -10.65
N ILE A 87 -14.87 -3.97 -9.91
CA ILE A 87 -14.01 -5.14 -9.77
C ILE A 87 -13.58 -5.31 -8.33
N ASP A 88 -13.95 -6.41 -7.68
CA ASP A 88 -13.70 -6.71 -6.28
C ASP A 88 -14.10 -5.52 -5.35
N ASP A 89 -13.11 -4.91 -4.70
CA ASP A 89 -13.21 -3.75 -3.81
C ASP A 89 -12.93 -2.41 -4.51
N SER A 90 -12.96 -2.37 -5.86
CA SER A 90 -12.46 -1.26 -6.65
C SER A 90 -13.34 -0.94 -7.85
N TYR A 91 -13.17 0.26 -8.38
CA TYR A 91 -13.61 0.64 -9.71
C TYR A 91 -12.46 0.53 -10.71
N GLY A 92 -12.79 0.11 -11.91
CA GLY A 92 -11.89 0.08 -13.05
C GLY A 92 -12.47 0.81 -14.26
N LEU A 93 -11.61 1.38 -15.06
CA LEU A 93 -11.93 2.09 -16.27
C LEU A 93 -11.04 1.60 -17.39
N CYS A 94 -11.63 1.19 -18.52
CA CYS A 94 -10.94 1.10 -19.81
C CYS A 94 -11.42 2.25 -20.69
N LEU A 95 -10.53 3.15 -21.06
CA LEU A 95 -10.77 4.21 -22.04
C LEU A 95 -9.90 3.94 -23.28
N ASN A 96 -10.52 3.72 -24.43
CA ASN A 96 -9.84 3.60 -25.71
C ASN A 96 -10.00 4.87 -26.53
N ILE A 97 -8.93 5.29 -27.20
CA ILE A 97 -8.92 6.30 -28.24
C ILE A 97 -8.05 5.75 -29.36
N GLY A 98 -8.62 5.57 -30.55
CA GLY A 98 -7.93 4.87 -31.63
C GLY A 98 -8.42 5.24 -33.00
N CYS A 99 -7.74 4.72 -33.99
CA CYS A 99 -8.15 4.81 -35.37
C CYS A 99 -9.02 3.62 -35.76
N ARG A 100 -9.96 3.85 -36.70
CA ARG A 100 -10.76 2.79 -37.29
C ARG A 100 -9.88 1.81 -38.07
N GLU A 101 -10.26 0.55 -38.05
CA GLU A 101 -9.63 -0.52 -38.84
C GLU A 101 -10.26 -0.68 -40.23
N ASP A 102 -10.73 0.42 -40.82
CA ASP A 102 -11.36 0.49 -42.16
C ASP A 102 -10.39 0.84 -43.28
N GLY A 103 -9.07 0.82 -43.01
CA GLY A 103 -8.02 1.22 -43.95
C GLY A 103 -7.78 2.74 -44.04
N SER A 104 -8.62 3.56 -43.42
CA SER A 104 -8.48 5.02 -43.45
C SER A 104 -7.24 5.55 -42.72
N ALA A 105 -6.71 4.76 -41.79
CA ALA A 105 -5.53 5.06 -40.98
C ALA A 105 -4.34 4.12 -41.26
N ASP A 106 -4.25 3.62 -42.50
CA ASP A 106 -3.13 2.78 -42.92
C ASP A 106 -1.88 3.59 -43.22
N ASN A 107 -0.73 3.00 -42.87
CA ASN A 107 0.60 3.55 -43.21
C ASN A 107 0.79 5.02 -42.79
N ILE A 108 0.28 5.40 -41.64
CA ILE A 108 0.38 6.75 -41.08
C ILE A 108 1.70 6.96 -40.34
N LYS A 109 2.13 8.21 -40.16
CA LYS A 109 3.32 8.52 -39.35
C LYS A 109 3.03 8.33 -37.87
N VAL A 110 3.99 7.81 -37.10
CA VAL A 110 3.92 7.66 -35.63
C VAL A 110 3.54 8.97 -34.94
N SER A 111 3.97 10.12 -35.46
CA SER A 111 3.61 11.44 -34.93
C SER A 111 2.11 11.73 -34.90
N PHE A 112 1.30 10.95 -35.63
CA PHE A 112 -0.16 11.05 -35.60
C PHE A 112 -0.75 10.75 -34.22
N LEU A 113 -0.08 9.90 -33.39
CA LEU A 113 -0.46 9.62 -32.01
C LEU A 113 -0.61 10.87 -31.15
N LYS A 114 0.10 11.97 -31.46
CA LYS A 114 -0.08 13.26 -30.79
C LYS A 114 -1.49 13.83 -30.92
N LYS A 115 -2.25 13.41 -31.91
CA LYS A 115 -3.63 13.87 -32.12
C LYS A 115 -4.65 13.18 -31.23
N PHE A 116 -4.28 12.05 -30.59
CA PHE A 116 -5.19 11.33 -29.71
C PHE A 116 -5.49 12.14 -28.43
N TYR A 117 -4.46 12.76 -27.86
CA TYR A 117 -4.64 13.65 -26.71
C TYR A 117 -3.61 14.79 -26.77
N PRO A 118 -3.92 15.88 -27.48
CA PRO A 118 -2.98 16.97 -27.74
C PRO A 118 -2.49 17.65 -26.45
N ASN A 119 -1.19 17.89 -26.37
CA ASN A 119 -0.50 18.67 -25.32
C ASN A 119 -0.43 18.05 -23.93
N GLN A 120 -0.93 16.83 -23.72
CA GLN A 120 -0.83 16.14 -22.42
C GLN A 120 -0.71 14.63 -22.65
N PRO A 121 -0.03 13.86 -21.76
CA PRO A 121 -0.17 12.43 -21.76
C PRO A 121 -1.59 12.02 -21.37
N LEU A 122 -2.12 10.96 -21.96
CA LEU A 122 -3.42 10.38 -21.62
C LEU A 122 -3.30 9.65 -20.27
N LEU A 123 -3.36 10.40 -19.18
CA LEU A 123 -3.21 9.91 -17.83
C LEU A 123 -4.27 10.51 -16.90
N ILE A 124 -4.68 9.73 -15.90
CA ILE A 124 -5.58 10.15 -14.83
C ILE A 124 -4.73 10.63 -13.64
N GLY A 125 -5.08 11.79 -13.07
CA GLY A 125 -4.46 12.27 -11.84
C GLY A 125 -4.84 11.39 -10.66
N GLY A 126 -3.85 11.00 -9.84
CA GLY A 126 -4.05 10.16 -8.67
C GLY A 126 -4.59 10.94 -7.46
N ASN A 127 -5.23 10.20 -6.55
CA ASN A 127 -5.58 10.60 -5.18
C ASN A 127 -5.22 9.43 -4.23
N ASP A 128 -5.50 9.56 -2.95
CA ASP A 128 -5.13 8.55 -1.94
C ASP A 128 -5.72 7.16 -2.20
N HIS A 129 -6.88 7.09 -2.88
CA HIS A 129 -7.56 5.84 -3.24
C HIS A 129 -7.20 5.33 -4.63
N PHE A 130 -6.38 6.06 -5.39
CA PHE A 130 -5.96 5.67 -6.72
C PHE A 130 -4.95 4.52 -6.67
N LEU A 131 -5.33 3.39 -7.29
CA LEU A 131 -4.49 2.19 -7.31
C LEU A 131 -3.41 2.22 -8.38
N GLY A 132 -3.63 3.00 -9.44
CA GLY A 132 -2.71 3.12 -10.55
C GLY A 132 -3.37 2.97 -11.91
N GLN A 133 -2.54 3.04 -12.95
CA GLN A 133 -2.98 2.97 -14.33
C GLN A 133 -1.92 2.33 -15.23
N THR A 134 -2.40 1.78 -16.34
CA THR A 134 -1.57 1.23 -17.41
C THR A 134 -2.02 1.81 -18.75
N LEU A 135 -1.09 2.32 -19.50
CA LEU A 135 -1.31 2.79 -20.87
C LEU A 135 -0.81 1.73 -21.84
N ILE A 136 -1.66 1.27 -22.76
CA ILE A 136 -1.28 0.36 -23.84
C ILE A 136 -1.45 1.09 -25.16
N ILE A 137 -0.37 1.19 -25.92
CA ILE A 137 -0.36 1.67 -27.28
C ILE A 137 -0.31 0.45 -28.20
N THR A 138 -1.32 0.22 -29.02
CA THR A 138 -1.29 -0.80 -30.07
C THR A 138 -1.12 -0.15 -31.42
N ALA A 139 -0.45 -0.82 -32.35
CA ALA A 139 -0.39 -0.41 -33.75
C ALA A 139 0.02 -1.61 -34.62
N TRP A 140 -0.54 -1.71 -35.80
CA TRP A 140 -0.13 -2.70 -36.77
C TRP A 140 1.19 -2.31 -37.42
N LEU A 141 2.08 -3.29 -37.61
CA LEU A 141 3.28 -3.12 -38.38
C LEU A 141 2.92 -3.01 -39.89
N THR A 142 3.50 -2.03 -40.53
CA THR A 142 3.31 -1.83 -42.00
C THR A 142 4.22 -2.73 -42.85
N GLN A 143 5.08 -3.49 -42.21
CA GLN A 143 6.06 -4.37 -42.86
C GLN A 143 6.14 -5.70 -42.10
N THR A 144 6.62 -6.74 -42.76
CA THR A 144 6.88 -8.03 -42.11
C THR A 144 7.80 -7.86 -40.88
N PRO A 145 7.44 -8.43 -39.74
CA PRO A 145 8.24 -8.32 -38.54
C PRO A 145 9.64 -8.88 -38.75
N PRO A 146 10.70 -8.21 -38.31
CA PRO A 146 12.06 -8.72 -38.39
C PRO A 146 12.27 -9.89 -37.45
N ASP A 147 13.21 -10.79 -37.79
CA ASP A 147 13.58 -11.92 -36.94
C ASP A 147 14.05 -11.45 -35.55
N ASN A 148 14.79 -10.34 -35.52
CA ASN A 148 15.19 -9.71 -34.24
C ASN A 148 14.17 -8.65 -33.83
N LEU A 149 13.30 -8.97 -32.88
CA LEU A 149 12.27 -8.09 -32.34
C LEU A 149 12.84 -6.84 -31.65
N ASP A 150 14.05 -6.90 -31.10
CA ASP A 150 14.71 -5.73 -30.49
C ASP A 150 14.99 -4.61 -31.47
N SER A 151 15.08 -4.94 -32.79
CA SER A 151 15.20 -3.95 -33.85
C SER A 151 13.97 -3.03 -33.98
N LEU A 152 12.82 -3.43 -33.43
CA LEU A 152 11.58 -2.63 -33.40
C LEU A 152 11.54 -1.65 -32.22
N LYS A 153 12.47 -1.76 -31.24
CA LYS A 153 12.52 -0.87 -30.10
C LYS A 153 12.55 0.62 -30.47
N PRO A 154 13.32 1.09 -31.47
CA PRO A 154 13.27 2.50 -31.88
C PRO A 154 11.91 2.96 -32.38
N LEU A 155 11.11 2.08 -32.99
CA LEU A 155 9.74 2.39 -33.41
C LEU A 155 8.82 2.49 -32.18
N ALA A 156 8.94 1.55 -31.24
CA ALA A 156 8.21 1.57 -29.98
C ALA A 156 8.54 2.82 -29.12
N ASP A 157 9.83 3.20 -29.03
CA ASP A 157 10.26 4.43 -28.37
C ASP A 157 9.59 5.67 -28.98
N LYS A 158 9.51 5.76 -30.32
CA LYS A 158 8.82 6.85 -31.00
C LYS A 158 7.32 6.88 -30.74
N CYS A 159 6.66 5.71 -30.65
CA CYS A 159 5.24 5.62 -30.28
C CYS A 159 5.02 6.18 -28.87
N ARG A 160 5.81 5.74 -27.89
CA ARG A 160 5.79 6.26 -26.52
C ARG A 160 6.01 7.78 -26.49
N ASP A 161 7.10 8.26 -27.10
CA ASP A 161 7.49 9.68 -27.09
C ASP A 161 6.45 10.58 -27.75
N SER A 162 5.72 10.05 -28.73
CA SER A 162 4.64 10.79 -29.39
C SER A 162 3.47 11.08 -28.46
N LEU A 163 3.18 10.22 -27.47
CA LEU A 163 2.13 10.46 -26.47
C LEU A 163 2.60 11.31 -25.29
N PHE A 164 3.90 11.32 -25.00
CA PHE A 164 4.47 12.08 -23.89
C PHE A 164 5.10 13.42 -24.33
N SER A 165 4.64 13.99 -25.45
CA SER A 165 5.12 15.29 -25.89
C SER A 165 4.79 16.36 -24.87
N GLY A 166 5.82 16.94 -24.21
CA GLY A 166 5.68 17.94 -23.16
C GLY A 166 5.81 17.39 -21.74
N ASP A 167 6.01 16.10 -21.57
CA ASP A 167 6.31 15.46 -20.29
C ASP A 167 7.46 14.45 -20.45
N THR A 168 8.11 14.07 -19.36
CA THR A 168 9.18 13.06 -19.38
C THR A 168 8.58 11.67 -19.59
N PRO A 169 8.90 10.98 -20.71
CA PRO A 169 8.38 9.64 -20.93
C PRO A 169 9.02 8.64 -19.96
N PRO A 170 8.28 7.58 -19.54
CA PRO A 170 8.85 6.54 -18.70
C PRO A 170 9.99 5.82 -19.41
N PRO A 171 11.07 5.46 -18.68
CA PRO A 171 12.23 4.79 -19.28
C PRO A 171 11.85 3.38 -19.76
N PHE A 172 12.56 2.92 -20.80
CA PHE A 172 12.44 1.53 -21.26
C PHE A 172 12.84 0.57 -20.12
N TYR A 173 12.03 -0.46 -19.94
CA TYR A 173 12.28 -1.48 -18.93
C TYR A 173 12.68 -2.82 -19.56
N ARG A 174 11.85 -3.35 -20.45
CA ARG A 174 12.10 -4.64 -21.12
C ARG A 174 11.21 -4.81 -22.37
N SER A 175 11.59 -5.82 -23.18
CA SER A 175 10.79 -6.31 -24.31
C SER A 175 10.34 -7.76 -24.07
N GLY A 176 9.34 -8.18 -24.81
CA GLY A 176 8.82 -9.54 -24.79
C GLY A 176 7.80 -9.79 -25.90
N LYS A 177 7.00 -10.85 -25.75
CA LYS A 177 5.88 -11.15 -26.61
C LYS A 177 4.57 -11.11 -25.83
N LEU A 178 3.50 -10.76 -26.52
CA LEU A 178 2.12 -10.90 -26.06
C LEU A 178 1.30 -11.39 -27.24
N PHE A 179 0.68 -12.57 -27.11
CA PHE A 179 -0.01 -13.28 -28.19
C PHE A 179 0.84 -13.40 -29.47
N GLY A 180 2.13 -13.76 -29.30
CA GLY A 180 3.05 -13.89 -30.43
C GLY A 180 3.67 -12.57 -30.94
N SER A 181 3.01 -11.45 -30.80
CA SER A 181 3.48 -10.13 -31.27
C SER A 181 4.41 -9.42 -30.28
N PRO A 182 5.40 -8.62 -30.77
CA PRO A 182 6.35 -7.92 -29.93
C PRO A 182 5.70 -6.82 -29.11
N ILE A 183 6.09 -6.76 -27.83
CA ILE A 183 5.63 -5.77 -26.88
C ILE A 183 6.80 -5.21 -26.07
N PHE A 184 6.76 -3.90 -25.83
CA PHE A 184 7.80 -3.13 -25.14
C PHE A 184 7.20 -2.48 -23.90
N GLU A 185 7.80 -2.77 -22.73
CA GLU A 185 7.37 -2.26 -21.44
C GLU A 185 8.27 -1.11 -21.00
N TYR A 186 7.64 -0.02 -20.57
CA TYR A 186 8.27 1.18 -20.05
C TYR A 186 7.78 1.45 -18.63
N GLY A 187 8.68 1.99 -17.80
CA GLY A 187 8.46 2.19 -16.37
C GLY A 187 9.01 1.04 -15.55
N SER A 188 10.06 1.33 -14.78
CA SER A 188 10.71 0.32 -13.93
C SER A 188 10.17 0.35 -12.51
N VAL A 189 9.91 -0.84 -11.95
CA VAL A 189 9.51 -1.00 -10.54
C VAL A 189 10.63 -0.55 -9.57
N SER A 190 11.88 -0.50 -10.03
CA SER A 190 13.00 0.03 -9.23
C SER A 190 12.94 1.55 -9.02
N ASP A 191 12.25 2.29 -9.91
CA ASP A 191 11.95 3.72 -9.73
C ASP A 191 10.48 3.90 -9.36
N ILE A 192 10.13 3.41 -8.17
CA ILE A 192 8.75 3.31 -7.74
C ILE A 192 8.09 4.68 -7.53
N ALA A 193 8.87 5.70 -7.16
CA ALA A 193 8.35 7.06 -6.91
C ALA A 193 7.84 7.73 -8.19
N ASN A 194 8.47 7.46 -9.35
CA ASN A 194 8.12 8.02 -10.65
C ASN A 194 7.49 6.97 -11.58
N TYR A 195 6.98 5.87 -11.01
CA TYR A 195 6.48 4.75 -11.78
C TYR A 195 5.29 5.14 -12.65
N ARG A 196 5.44 4.95 -13.96
CA ARG A 196 4.39 5.07 -14.97
C ARG A 196 4.45 3.84 -15.87
N HIS A 197 3.38 3.08 -15.94
CA HIS A 197 3.35 1.85 -16.71
C HIS A 197 2.81 2.09 -18.12
N VAL A 198 3.66 1.89 -19.11
CA VAL A 198 3.32 2.03 -20.53
C VAL A 198 3.77 0.77 -21.26
N LEU A 199 2.89 0.24 -22.07
CA LEU A 199 3.15 -0.86 -22.99
C LEU A 199 2.99 -0.35 -24.44
N VAL A 200 3.96 -0.64 -25.30
CA VAL A 200 3.83 -0.44 -26.74
C VAL A 200 3.82 -1.80 -27.41
N TRP A 201 2.71 -2.14 -28.01
CA TRP A 201 2.45 -3.44 -28.58
C TRP A 201 2.27 -3.33 -30.10
N LEU A 202 3.20 -3.92 -30.85
CA LEU A 202 3.25 -3.85 -32.28
C LEU A 202 2.66 -5.15 -32.87
N LEU A 203 1.42 -5.06 -33.38
CA LEU A 203 0.67 -6.20 -33.89
C LEU A 203 1.25 -6.66 -35.23
N CYS A 204 1.45 -7.97 -35.36
CA CYS A 204 2.08 -8.61 -36.51
C CYS A 204 1.10 -9.41 -37.38
N ASP A 205 0.02 -9.90 -36.79
CA ASP A 205 -0.94 -10.79 -37.41
C ASP A 205 -2.34 -10.64 -36.80
N GLU A 206 -3.36 -11.06 -37.54
CA GLU A 206 -4.77 -11.01 -37.12
C GLU A 206 -5.08 -11.91 -35.93
N LYS A 207 -4.31 -12.99 -35.71
CA LYS A 207 -4.48 -13.89 -34.56
C LYS A 207 -4.22 -13.12 -33.27
N THR A 208 -3.18 -12.28 -33.24
CA THR A 208 -2.85 -11.45 -32.07
C THR A 208 -4.02 -10.55 -31.67
N ASP A 209 -4.70 -9.91 -32.64
CA ASP A 209 -5.86 -9.07 -32.38
C ASP A 209 -7.07 -9.89 -31.90
N ALA A 210 -7.34 -11.03 -32.56
CA ALA A 210 -8.40 -11.93 -32.15
C ALA A 210 -8.21 -12.48 -30.71
N ASP A 211 -6.99 -12.87 -30.35
CA ASP A 211 -6.62 -13.32 -29.01
C ASP A 211 -6.78 -12.21 -27.97
N PHE A 212 -6.38 -10.98 -28.32
CA PHE A 212 -6.59 -9.81 -27.46
C PHE A 212 -8.07 -9.56 -27.21
N ASN A 213 -8.89 -9.56 -28.26
CA ASN A 213 -10.34 -9.36 -28.15
C ASN A 213 -11.00 -10.47 -27.33
N THR A 214 -10.55 -11.72 -27.46
CA THR A 214 -11.03 -12.87 -26.69
C THR A 214 -10.68 -12.76 -25.20
N CYS A 215 -9.51 -12.19 -24.88
CA CYS A 215 -8.96 -12.15 -23.52
C CYS A 215 -9.09 -10.78 -22.84
N GLN A 216 -9.85 -9.82 -23.38
CA GLN A 216 -9.97 -8.45 -22.82
C GLN A 216 -10.31 -8.44 -21.34
N HIS A 217 -11.23 -9.29 -20.90
CA HIS A 217 -11.66 -9.39 -19.51
C HIS A 217 -10.53 -9.87 -18.57
N GLU A 218 -9.78 -10.89 -18.99
CA GLU A 218 -8.66 -11.43 -18.22
C GLU A 218 -7.48 -10.44 -18.19
N ILE A 219 -7.21 -9.75 -19.29
CA ILE A 219 -6.20 -8.69 -19.36
C ILE A 219 -6.57 -7.55 -18.41
N PHE A 220 -7.84 -7.12 -18.40
CA PHE A 220 -8.32 -6.10 -17.48
C PHE A 220 -8.02 -6.50 -16.03
N LYS A 221 -8.36 -7.75 -15.64
CA LYS A 221 -8.07 -8.29 -14.30
C LYS A 221 -6.58 -8.40 -14.00
N LEU A 222 -5.77 -8.83 -14.96
CA LEU A 222 -4.32 -8.87 -14.81
C LEU A 222 -3.74 -7.48 -14.51
N LEU A 223 -4.15 -6.47 -15.26
CA LEU A 223 -3.71 -5.09 -15.05
C LEU A 223 -4.18 -4.54 -13.70
N PHE A 224 -5.41 -4.89 -13.28
CA PHE A 224 -5.92 -4.55 -11.96
C PHE A 224 -5.03 -5.12 -10.84
N HIS A 225 -4.81 -6.43 -10.82
CA HIS A 225 -4.00 -7.06 -9.80
C HIS A 225 -2.55 -6.56 -9.82
N ARG A 226 -1.98 -6.33 -11.01
CA ARG A 226 -0.67 -5.71 -11.16
C ARG A 226 -0.61 -4.33 -10.50
N ASN A 227 -1.59 -3.46 -10.77
CA ASN A 227 -1.62 -2.12 -10.20
C ASN A 227 -1.79 -2.16 -8.67
N LYS A 228 -2.61 -3.07 -8.12
CA LYS A 228 -2.70 -3.30 -6.67
C LYS A 228 -1.37 -3.72 -6.04
N ILE A 229 -0.62 -4.63 -6.67
CA ILE A 229 0.71 -5.04 -6.21
C ILE A 229 1.66 -3.84 -6.18
N ILE A 230 1.71 -3.06 -7.25
CA ILE A 230 2.59 -1.89 -7.37
C ILE A 230 2.21 -0.82 -6.35
N LYS A 231 0.93 -0.50 -6.20
CA LYS A 231 0.45 0.48 -5.21
C LYS A 231 0.78 0.06 -3.79
N ALA A 232 0.51 -1.18 -3.42
CA ALA A 232 0.86 -1.71 -2.11
C ALA A 232 2.37 -1.63 -1.84
N PHE A 233 3.19 -1.87 -2.86
CA PHE A 233 4.64 -1.70 -2.74
C PHE A 233 5.05 -0.23 -2.61
N GLN A 234 4.45 0.70 -3.35
CA GLN A 234 4.68 2.14 -3.20
C GLN A 234 4.36 2.60 -1.77
N ASP A 235 3.18 2.24 -1.28
CA ASP A 235 2.74 2.63 0.06
C ASP A 235 3.60 2.01 1.15
N SER A 236 4.07 0.77 0.95
CA SER A 236 5.01 0.12 1.87
C SER A 236 6.34 0.87 2.01
N ARG A 237 6.82 1.56 0.96
CA ARG A 237 8.07 2.35 1.03
C ARG A 237 7.92 3.57 1.94
N GLN A 238 6.76 4.20 1.96
CA GLN A 238 6.47 5.27 2.90
C GLN A 238 6.44 4.74 4.34
N ILE A 239 5.73 3.63 4.59
CA ILE A 239 5.69 3.00 5.92
C ILE A 239 7.07 2.55 6.37
N TYR A 240 7.91 2.04 5.45
CA TYR A 240 9.31 1.72 5.74
C TYR A 240 10.06 2.94 6.29
N GLN A 241 9.94 4.11 5.65
CA GLN A 241 10.62 5.33 6.10
C GLN A 241 10.13 5.79 7.48
N GLU A 242 8.83 5.70 7.74
CA GLU A 242 8.25 6.02 9.03
C GLU A 242 8.73 5.06 10.13
N LEU A 243 8.78 3.75 9.86
CA LEU A 243 9.31 2.73 10.76
C LEU A 243 10.79 2.93 11.06
N ASP A 244 11.60 3.22 10.05
CA ASP A 244 13.05 3.45 10.18
C ASP A 244 13.34 4.67 11.07
N ALA A 245 12.58 5.75 10.89
CA ALA A 245 12.67 6.95 11.72
C ALA A 245 12.30 6.68 13.18
N GLU A 246 11.22 5.93 13.43
CA GLU A 246 10.81 5.54 14.79
C GLU A 246 11.83 4.58 15.42
N PHE A 247 12.34 3.61 14.65
CA PHE A 247 13.35 2.67 15.11
C PHE A 247 14.63 3.39 15.57
N GLY A 248 15.17 4.28 14.73
CA GLY A 248 16.35 5.07 15.08
C GLY A 248 16.14 5.98 16.30
N THR A 249 14.91 6.45 16.52
CA THR A 249 14.58 7.23 17.74
C THR A 249 14.59 6.33 18.99
N ILE A 250 14.06 5.11 18.86
CA ILE A 250 14.06 4.12 19.95
C ILE A 250 15.49 3.72 20.33
N GLU A 251 16.33 3.42 19.32
CA GLU A 251 17.74 3.08 19.54
C GLU A 251 18.49 4.20 20.30
N LYS A 252 18.35 5.45 19.85
CA LYS A 252 18.97 6.62 20.52
C LYS A 252 18.51 6.75 21.96
N ASN A 253 17.23 6.55 22.23
CA ASN A 253 16.71 6.60 23.61
C ASN A 253 17.31 5.48 24.47
N MET A 254 17.49 4.28 23.90
CA MET A 254 18.15 3.16 24.59
C MET A 254 19.61 3.46 24.90
N ASP A 255 20.37 3.97 23.94
CA ASP A 255 21.78 4.34 24.12
C ASP A 255 21.95 5.42 25.21
N ASN A 256 21.07 6.42 25.21
CA ASN A 256 21.06 7.46 26.24
C ASN A 256 20.79 6.88 27.63
N LEU A 257 19.80 5.99 27.75
CA LEU A 257 19.49 5.28 28.99
C LEU A 257 20.69 4.46 29.47
N GLN A 258 21.29 3.68 28.59
CA GLN A 258 22.45 2.85 28.91
C GLN A 258 23.63 3.70 29.41
N GLN A 259 23.89 4.85 28.78
CA GLN A 259 24.94 5.78 29.20
C GLN A 259 24.65 6.43 30.55
N GLN A 260 23.40 6.77 30.86
CA GLN A 260 23.00 7.32 32.15
C GLN A 260 23.20 6.31 33.27
N PHE A 261 22.92 5.03 33.02
CA PHE A 261 23.01 3.97 34.05
C PHE A 261 24.40 3.33 34.19
N ALA A 262 25.23 3.36 33.14
CA ALA A 262 26.61 2.83 33.20
C ALA A 262 27.48 3.52 34.27
N ARG A 263 27.06 4.68 34.77
CA ARG A 263 27.81 5.49 35.78
C ARG A 263 27.53 5.08 37.21
N GLY A 264 26.63 4.16 37.49
CA GLY A 264 26.37 3.63 38.85
C GLY A 264 25.98 4.70 39.88
N THR A 265 25.52 5.86 39.45
CA THR A 265 25.13 6.99 40.31
C THR A 265 23.73 6.74 40.91
N VAL A 266 23.61 7.02 42.17
CA VAL A 266 22.34 7.09 42.90
C VAL A 266 21.43 8.12 42.22
N LEU A 267 20.23 7.72 41.82
CA LEU A 267 19.28 8.61 41.16
C LEU A 267 18.63 9.58 42.15
N THR A 268 18.54 10.84 41.70
CA THR A 268 17.78 11.87 42.41
C THR A 268 16.29 11.76 42.12
N ALA A 269 15.43 12.35 42.96
CA ALA A 269 13.98 12.40 42.70
C ALA A 269 13.62 13.06 41.36
N SER A 270 14.39 14.07 40.90
CA SER A 270 14.19 14.69 39.59
C SER A 270 14.53 13.75 38.44
N GLN A 271 15.59 12.95 38.55
CA GLN A 271 15.97 11.94 37.56
C GLN A 271 14.95 10.80 37.49
N LEU A 272 14.34 10.42 38.60
CA LEU A 272 13.23 9.46 38.62
C LEU A 272 11.99 9.99 37.88
N LEU A 273 11.63 11.26 38.06
CA LEU A 273 10.55 11.89 37.31
C LEU A 273 10.84 11.95 35.81
N GLU A 274 12.07 12.24 35.43
CA GLU A 274 12.52 12.23 34.03
C GLU A 274 12.41 10.84 33.41
N LEU A 275 12.82 9.79 34.14
CA LEU A 275 12.65 8.39 33.70
C LEU A 275 11.19 7.99 33.52
N GLN A 276 10.30 8.45 34.40
CA GLN A 276 8.86 8.20 34.24
C GLN A 276 8.31 8.87 33.00
N GLU A 277 8.75 10.07 32.66
CA GLU A 277 8.33 10.76 31.44
C GLU A 277 8.90 10.07 30.19
N GLN A 278 10.16 9.64 30.22
CA GLN A 278 10.76 8.82 29.16
C GLN A 278 9.99 7.50 28.95
N LEU A 279 9.54 6.85 30.02
CA LEU A 279 8.73 5.63 29.95
C LEU A 279 7.40 5.90 29.24
N LYS A 280 6.69 6.99 29.57
CA LYS A 280 5.44 7.35 28.89
C LYS A 280 5.65 7.61 27.39
N GLN A 281 6.74 8.30 27.05
CA GLN A 281 7.09 8.57 25.64
C GLN A 281 7.40 7.26 24.90
N LEU A 282 8.11 6.34 25.55
CA LEU A 282 8.42 5.03 24.97
C LEU A 282 7.15 4.20 24.71
N PHE A 283 6.16 4.26 25.61
CA PHE A 283 4.86 3.62 25.39
C PHE A 283 4.12 4.20 24.18
N SER A 284 4.09 5.51 24.05
CA SER A 284 3.46 6.15 22.89
C SER A 284 4.14 5.73 21.56
N LYS A 285 5.47 5.65 21.57
CA LYS A 285 6.25 5.19 20.43
C LYS A 285 6.00 3.71 20.11
N ALA A 286 5.90 2.86 21.12
CA ALA A 286 5.58 1.45 20.97
C ALA A 286 4.25 1.23 20.24
N VAL A 287 3.22 1.99 20.59
CA VAL A 287 1.91 1.93 19.93
C VAL A 287 2.01 2.38 18.45
N THR A 288 2.72 3.46 18.20
CA THR A 288 2.93 3.96 16.82
C THR A 288 3.70 2.94 15.98
N TYR A 289 4.79 2.42 16.53
CA TYR A 289 5.64 1.42 15.86
C TYR A 289 4.85 0.15 15.52
N THR A 290 4.08 -0.39 16.48
CA THR A 290 3.25 -1.58 16.26
C THR A 290 2.19 -1.35 15.18
N ARG A 291 1.58 -0.16 15.15
CA ARG A 291 0.61 0.21 14.11
C ARG A 291 1.24 0.26 12.71
N LEU A 292 2.45 0.83 12.60
CA LEU A 292 3.18 0.89 11.35
C LEU A 292 3.62 -0.50 10.88
N LEU A 293 4.11 -1.34 11.80
CA LEU A 293 4.48 -2.72 11.50
C LEU A 293 3.29 -3.54 10.98
N ARG A 294 2.12 -3.40 11.60
CA ARG A 294 0.88 -4.01 11.13
C ARG A 294 0.50 -3.57 9.73
N LYS A 295 0.63 -2.27 9.41
CA LYS A 295 0.39 -1.77 8.06
C LYS A 295 1.33 -2.41 7.03
N LEU A 296 2.59 -2.61 7.37
CA LEU A 296 3.54 -3.28 6.49
C LEU A 296 3.15 -4.76 6.27
N GLU A 297 2.66 -5.45 7.29
CA GLU A 297 2.10 -6.81 7.18
C GLU A 297 0.84 -6.85 6.29
N GLU A 298 -0.03 -5.85 6.40
CA GLU A 298 -1.22 -5.71 5.55
C GLU A 298 -0.82 -5.55 4.06
N PHE A 299 0.25 -4.82 3.77
CA PHE A 299 0.78 -4.72 2.40
C PHE A 299 1.36 -6.05 1.89
N ASP A 300 2.10 -6.81 2.71
CA ASP A 300 2.59 -8.14 2.30
C ASP A 300 1.42 -9.07 1.94
N ASN A 301 0.38 -9.10 2.77
CA ASN A 301 -0.82 -9.88 2.52
C ASN A 301 -1.54 -9.43 1.23
N THR A 302 -1.70 -8.13 1.02
CA THR A 302 -2.31 -7.57 -0.19
C THR A 302 -1.56 -7.99 -1.44
N ILE A 303 -0.23 -7.91 -1.40
CA ILE A 303 0.64 -8.32 -2.51
C ILE A 303 0.52 -9.83 -2.74
N ALA A 304 0.58 -10.65 -1.70
CA ALA A 304 0.48 -12.11 -1.82
C ALA A 304 -0.83 -12.56 -2.49
N ILE A 305 -1.98 -12.00 -2.07
CA ILE A 305 -3.29 -12.28 -2.64
C ILE A 305 -3.34 -11.86 -4.12
N ASN A 306 -2.84 -10.67 -4.43
CA ASN A 306 -2.89 -10.17 -5.81
C ASN A 306 -1.89 -10.88 -6.74
N ILE A 307 -0.76 -11.39 -6.25
CA ILE A 307 0.13 -12.29 -7.01
C ILE A 307 -0.61 -13.59 -7.37
N TYR A 308 -1.32 -14.17 -6.41
CA TYR A 308 -2.11 -15.37 -6.66
C TYR A 308 -3.19 -15.11 -7.73
N ASN A 309 -3.99 -14.06 -7.57
CA ASN A 309 -5.04 -13.70 -8.52
C ASN A 309 -4.49 -13.35 -9.92
N TYR A 310 -3.35 -12.69 -9.98
CA TYR A 310 -2.64 -12.43 -11.24
C TYR A 310 -2.26 -13.74 -11.94
N SER A 311 -1.71 -14.70 -11.19
CA SER A 311 -1.30 -16.01 -11.72
C SER A 311 -2.48 -16.81 -12.25
N GLU A 312 -3.60 -16.83 -11.52
CA GLU A 312 -4.85 -17.46 -11.93
C GLU A 312 -5.41 -16.86 -13.23
N ASN A 313 -5.40 -15.53 -13.36
CA ASN A 313 -5.89 -14.88 -14.59
C ASN A 313 -4.93 -15.12 -15.77
N LEU A 314 -3.63 -15.18 -15.55
CA LEU A 314 -2.67 -15.52 -16.60
C LEU A 314 -2.90 -16.96 -17.10
N GLN A 315 -3.16 -17.91 -16.20
CA GLN A 315 -3.49 -19.29 -16.57
C GLN A 315 -4.79 -19.36 -17.38
N LYS A 316 -5.81 -18.59 -17.01
CA LYS A 316 -7.06 -18.52 -17.79
C LYS A 316 -6.83 -18.02 -19.21
N ILE A 317 -5.94 -17.05 -19.42
CA ILE A 317 -5.54 -16.61 -20.76
C ILE A 317 -4.89 -17.75 -21.53
N CYS A 318 -3.89 -18.44 -20.96
CA CYS A 318 -3.23 -19.58 -21.61
C CYS A 318 -4.23 -20.63 -22.08
N VAL A 319 -5.21 -20.97 -21.23
CA VAL A 319 -6.25 -21.95 -21.57
C VAL A 319 -7.16 -21.45 -22.68
N LYS A 320 -7.57 -20.16 -22.66
CA LYS A 320 -8.51 -19.58 -23.65
C LYS A 320 -7.95 -19.54 -25.06
N ILE A 321 -6.68 -19.26 -25.19
CA ILE A 321 -6.00 -19.10 -26.49
C ILE A 321 -5.21 -20.34 -26.91
N GLU A 322 -5.26 -21.42 -26.09
CA GLU A 322 -4.49 -22.66 -26.29
C GLU A 322 -2.99 -22.39 -26.52
N SER A 323 -2.44 -21.40 -25.82
CA SER A 323 -1.05 -20.95 -25.97
C SER A 323 -0.22 -21.22 -24.73
N ASP A 324 1.09 -21.24 -24.92
CA ASP A 324 2.06 -21.41 -23.83
C ASP A 324 2.46 -20.04 -23.17
N GLU A 325 3.19 -20.15 -22.07
CA GLU A 325 3.68 -18.96 -21.35
C GLU A 325 4.75 -18.17 -22.14
N GLU A 326 5.32 -18.73 -23.21
CA GLU A 326 6.34 -18.05 -24.02
C GLU A 326 5.69 -16.96 -24.89
N GLU A 327 4.52 -17.23 -25.44
CA GLU A 327 3.75 -16.21 -26.20
C GLU A 327 3.21 -15.10 -25.30
N LEU A 328 3.15 -15.33 -23.99
CA LEU A 328 2.76 -14.37 -22.94
C LEU A 328 3.97 -13.90 -22.11
N SER A 329 5.17 -13.95 -22.68
CA SER A 329 6.41 -13.78 -21.92
C SER A 329 6.50 -12.48 -21.13
N ILE A 330 5.90 -11.37 -21.61
CA ILE A 330 5.89 -10.08 -20.90
C ILE A 330 5.07 -10.15 -19.60
N LEU A 331 3.90 -10.80 -19.63
CA LEU A 331 3.04 -10.98 -18.47
C LEU A 331 3.65 -11.99 -17.49
N ASN A 332 4.18 -13.10 -18.01
CA ASN A 332 4.82 -14.14 -17.22
C ASN A 332 6.05 -13.61 -16.47
N ARG A 333 6.88 -12.76 -17.10
CA ARG A 333 8.04 -12.12 -16.44
C ARG A 333 7.66 -11.26 -15.24
N PHE A 334 6.49 -10.62 -15.25
CA PHE A 334 6.02 -9.93 -14.05
C PHE A 334 5.77 -10.92 -12.92
N ARG A 335 5.07 -12.03 -13.20
CA ARG A 335 4.76 -13.11 -12.25
C ARG A 335 6.00 -13.75 -11.64
N ILE A 336 7.01 -14.09 -12.47
CA ILE A 336 8.17 -14.88 -12.01
C ILE A 336 9.36 -14.04 -11.55
N LYS A 337 9.43 -12.75 -11.87
CA LYS A 337 10.55 -11.88 -11.49
C LYS A 337 10.14 -10.67 -10.66
N SER A 338 9.23 -9.83 -11.16
CA SER A 338 8.94 -8.55 -10.53
C SER A 338 8.13 -8.72 -9.24
N ALA A 339 7.08 -9.52 -9.27
CA ALA A 339 6.21 -9.72 -8.11
C ALA A 339 6.92 -10.47 -6.96
N PRO A 340 7.71 -11.54 -7.19
CA PRO A 340 8.52 -12.15 -6.15
C PRO A 340 9.58 -11.21 -5.57
N TYR A 341 10.23 -10.38 -6.39
CA TYR A 341 11.17 -9.36 -5.90
C TYR A 341 10.48 -8.38 -4.93
N ILE A 342 9.32 -7.83 -5.31
CA ILE A 342 8.53 -6.94 -4.46
C ILE A 342 8.22 -7.60 -3.12
N ARG A 343 7.73 -8.83 -3.14
CA ARG A 343 7.37 -9.57 -1.93
C ARG A 343 8.57 -9.87 -1.04
N SER A 344 9.69 -10.29 -1.64
CA SER A 344 10.91 -10.57 -0.88
C SER A 344 11.48 -9.31 -0.21
N GLN A 345 11.34 -8.14 -0.84
CA GLN A 345 11.74 -6.87 -0.26
C GLN A 345 10.91 -6.55 1.00
N ILE A 346 9.59 -6.67 0.93
CA ILE A 346 8.73 -6.41 2.10
C ILE A 346 8.97 -7.44 3.20
N ALA A 347 9.18 -8.71 2.86
CA ALA A 347 9.49 -9.74 3.84
C ALA A 347 10.83 -9.46 4.56
N ALA A 348 11.83 -8.95 3.85
CA ALA A 348 13.10 -8.52 4.44
C ALA A 348 12.91 -7.32 5.37
N ASP A 349 12.12 -6.33 4.97
CA ASP A 349 11.79 -5.15 5.79
C ASP A 349 11.05 -5.56 7.07
N LEU A 350 10.05 -6.44 6.98
CA LEU A 350 9.35 -7.00 8.12
C LEU A 350 10.29 -7.75 9.07
N GLY A 351 11.22 -8.55 8.51
CA GLY A 351 12.26 -9.23 9.29
C GLY A 351 13.11 -8.24 10.08
N TYR A 352 13.53 -7.15 9.45
CA TYR A 352 14.33 -6.11 10.07
C TYR A 352 13.57 -5.42 11.22
N PHE A 353 12.35 -4.94 10.98
CA PHE A 353 11.60 -4.16 11.96
C PHE A 353 10.99 -4.99 13.10
N ARG A 354 10.77 -6.29 12.93
CA ARG A 354 10.30 -7.16 14.04
C ARG A 354 11.27 -7.18 15.23
N HIS A 355 12.56 -6.99 15.01
CA HIS A 355 13.52 -6.84 16.09
C HIS A 355 13.32 -5.58 16.94
N GLY A 356 12.77 -4.51 16.37
CA GLY A 356 12.46 -3.29 17.08
C GLY A 356 11.42 -3.47 18.20
N THR A 357 10.47 -4.38 18.03
CA THR A 357 9.49 -4.71 19.06
C THR A 357 10.17 -5.25 20.33
N SER A 358 11.11 -6.17 20.16
CA SER A 358 11.88 -6.74 21.28
C SER A 358 12.75 -5.68 21.99
N LEU A 359 13.35 -4.76 21.24
CA LEU A 359 14.12 -3.66 21.82
C LEU A 359 13.24 -2.75 22.67
N ILE A 360 12.04 -2.42 22.22
CA ILE A 360 11.08 -1.60 22.98
C ILE A 360 10.69 -2.32 24.27
N GLU A 361 10.39 -3.60 24.23
CA GLU A 361 10.04 -4.42 25.39
C GLU A 361 11.19 -4.45 26.41
N GLN A 362 12.41 -4.65 25.95
CA GLN A 362 13.60 -4.63 26.80
C GLN A 362 13.83 -3.26 27.43
N ALA A 363 13.62 -2.17 26.67
CA ALA A 363 13.71 -0.81 27.19
C ALA A 363 12.73 -0.56 28.33
N ILE A 364 11.48 -0.89 28.09
CA ILE A 364 10.40 -0.74 29.07
C ILE A 364 10.72 -1.54 30.33
N ALA A 365 11.13 -2.81 30.18
CA ALA A 365 11.49 -3.67 31.31
C ALA A 365 12.69 -3.13 32.10
N SER A 366 13.71 -2.62 31.41
CA SER A 366 14.91 -2.06 32.04
C SER A 366 14.60 -0.80 32.85
N ILE A 367 13.89 0.17 32.25
CA ILE A 367 13.49 1.41 32.95
C ILE A 367 12.65 1.06 34.19
N ARG A 368 11.71 0.14 34.03
CA ARG A 368 10.86 -0.31 35.11
C ARG A 368 11.66 -0.93 36.26
N GLY A 369 12.59 -1.84 35.95
CA GLY A 369 13.43 -2.46 36.97
C GLY A 369 14.28 -1.43 37.75
N ILE A 370 14.79 -0.41 37.09
CA ILE A 370 15.55 0.68 37.70
C ILE A 370 14.65 1.51 38.62
N VAL A 371 13.45 1.90 38.13
CA VAL A 371 12.50 2.66 38.95
C VAL A 371 12.09 1.88 40.22
N GLU A 372 11.85 0.59 40.10
CA GLU A 372 11.51 -0.28 41.23
C GLU A 372 12.66 -0.39 42.28
N ILE A 373 13.92 -0.55 41.79
CA ILE A 373 15.10 -0.63 42.69
C ILE A 373 15.31 0.69 43.41
N GLU A 374 15.29 1.82 42.69
CA GLU A 374 15.49 3.13 43.32
C GLU A 374 14.36 3.54 44.25
N GLN A 375 13.14 3.13 43.96
CA GLN A 375 12.01 3.32 44.84
C GLN A 375 12.20 2.54 46.17
N ALA A 376 12.60 1.28 46.05
CA ALA A 376 12.87 0.46 47.26
C ALA A 376 14.02 1.03 48.11
N ARG A 377 15.02 1.67 47.46
CA ARG A 377 16.11 2.37 48.13
C ARG A 377 15.62 3.62 48.87
N ILE A 378 14.84 4.46 48.20
CA ILE A 378 14.26 5.69 48.76
C ILE A 378 13.34 5.34 49.95
N ASP A 379 12.52 4.31 49.79
CA ASP A 379 11.65 3.83 50.90
C ASP A 379 12.45 3.37 52.11
N ARG A 380 13.59 2.71 51.90
CA ARG A 380 14.50 2.30 52.96
C ARG A 380 15.17 3.50 53.64
N GLU A 381 15.66 4.49 52.85
CA GLU A 381 16.25 5.70 53.40
C GLU A 381 15.22 6.50 54.20
N ASN A 382 14.01 6.67 53.67
CA ASN A 382 12.89 7.33 54.38
C ASN A 382 12.52 6.62 55.67
N GLN A 383 12.55 5.28 55.71
CA GLN A 383 12.32 4.52 56.92
C GLN A 383 13.42 4.71 57.98
N ILE A 384 14.65 4.93 57.57
CA ILE A 384 15.77 5.23 58.46
C ILE A 384 15.64 6.64 59.04
N GLU A 385 15.35 7.65 58.19
CA GLU A 385 15.10 9.03 58.62
C GLU A 385 13.89 9.20 59.54
N LEU A 386 12.79 8.43 59.24
CA LEU A 386 11.61 8.38 60.10
C LEU A 386 11.89 7.82 61.51
N ARG A 387 12.87 6.93 61.67
CA ARG A 387 13.32 6.45 62.97
C ARG A 387 14.08 7.51 63.73
N GLU A 388 14.68 8.45 63.04
CA GLU A 388 15.48 9.53 63.65
C GLU A 388 14.67 10.82 63.91
N SER A 389 13.54 11.02 63.20
CA SER A 389 12.75 12.25 63.37
C SER A 389 11.23 12.00 63.50
N GLU A 390 10.82 11.50 64.66
CA GLU A 390 9.45 10.98 64.87
C GLU A 390 8.29 12.00 64.85
N GLN A 391 8.46 13.28 64.66
CA GLN A 391 7.29 14.20 64.79
C GLN A 391 7.04 15.26 63.70
N ALA A 392 7.95 15.60 62.84
CA ALA A 392 7.76 16.72 61.91
C ALA A 392 7.39 16.34 60.45
N GLU A 393 7.62 15.10 60.01
CA GLU A 393 7.57 14.74 58.57
C GLU A 393 6.45 13.77 58.16
N LYS A 394 5.61 13.31 59.09
CA LYS A 394 4.48 12.40 58.76
C LYS A 394 3.59 12.88 57.59
N LYS A 395 3.41 14.20 57.46
CA LYS A 395 2.60 14.78 56.36
C LYS A 395 3.30 14.81 55.02
N ARG A 396 4.65 14.88 54.97
CA ARG A 396 5.40 14.86 53.74
C ARG A 396 5.66 13.43 53.27
N ALA A 397 6.01 12.53 54.18
CA ALA A 397 6.21 11.11 53.91
C ALA A 397 4.92 10.45 53.37
N ASP A 398 3.74 10.74 53.94
CA ASP A 398 2.45 10.23 53.49
C ASP A 398 2.07 10.62 52.05
N ARG A 399 2.49 11.82 51.61
CA ARG A 399 2.25 12.26 50.19
C ARG A 399 3.22 11.63 49.21
N LEU A 400 4.47 11.41 49.63
CA LEU A 400 5.49 10.77 48.79
C LEU A 400 5.17 9.28 48.62
N GLU A 401 4.88 8.61 49.76
CA GLU A 401 4.48 7.20 49.82
C GLU A 401 3.23 6.89 48.98
N ARG A 402 2.22 7.80 48.96
CA ARG A 402 1.02 7.64 48.10
C ARG A 402 1.31 7.75 46.59
N LYS A 403 2.14 8.71 46.18
CA LYS A 403 2.53 8.84 44.79
C LYS A 403 3.38 7.67 44.30
N ILE A 404 4.32 7.24 45.13
CA ILE A 404 5.24 6.14 44.88
C ILE A 404 4.51 4.79 44.95
N GLY A 405 3.61 4.63 45.91
CA GLY A 405 2.76 3.42 46.05
C GLY A 405 1.79 3.25 44.87
N ALA A 406 1.15 4.33 44.44
CA ALA A 406 0.27 4.31 43.25
C ALA A 406 1.03 3.93 41.98
N ILE A 407 2.27 4.41 41.83
CA ILE A 407 3.15 4.09 40.69
C ILE A 407 3.65 2.64 40.78
N GLY A 408 4.05 2.16 41.99
CA GLY A 408 4.55 0.81 42.23
C GLY A 408 3.48 -0.28 41.98
N VAL A 409 2.26 -0.04 42.46
CA VAL A 409 1.13 -0.95 42.20
C VAL A 409 0.71 -0.94 40.75
N GLY A 410 0.73 0.24 40.08
CA GLY A 410 0.48 0.35 38.64
C GLY A 410 1.51 -0.42 37.81
N LEU A 411 2.80 -0.32 38.19
CA LEU A 411 3.91 -1.00 37.50
C LEU A 411 3.93 -2.52 37.84
N ALA A 412 3.64 -2.92 39.11
CA ALA A 412 3.59 -4.33 39.53
C ALA A 412 2.39 -5.07 38.90
N GLY A 413 1.20 -4.45 38.86
CA GLY A 413 0.02 -5.02 38.22
C GLY A 413 0.24 -5.23 36.69
N GLY A 414 0.85 -4.27 36.04
CA GLY A 414 1.21 -4.39 34.62
C GLY A 414 2.24 -5.49 34.33
N GLY A 415 3.16 -5.76 35.28
CA GLY A 415 4.20 -6.77 35.10
C GLY A 415 3.77 -8.21 35.28
N ILE A 416 2.87 -8.43 36.22
CA ILE A 416 2.29 -9.77 36.43
C ILE A 416 1.45 -10.16 35.21
N ALA A 417 0.71 -9.22 34.62
CA ALA A 417 -0.06 -9.46 33.40
C ALA A 417 0.84 -9.77 32.19
N ALA A 418 2.00 -9.10 32.07
CA ALA A 418 2.95 -9.35 30.96
C ALA A 418 3.68 -10.71 31.13
N ALA A 419 3.96 -11.15 32.38
CA ALA A 419 4.69 -12.38 32.67
C ALA A 419 3.79 -13.63 32.70
N SER A 420 2.46 -13.50 32.85
CA SER A 420 1.54 -14.60 33.09
C SER A 420 0.92 -15.26 31.86
N GLY A 421 1.59 -15.26 30.72
CA GLY A 421 1.17 -16.05 29.58
C GLY A 421 -0.12 -15.54 28.93
N THR A 422 -0.19 -14.24 28.68
CA THR A 422 -1.29 -13.56 27.96
C THR A 422 -1.56 -14.13 26.58
N ASP A 423 -0.60 -14.88 26.01
CA ASP A 423 -0.76 -15.61 24.75
C ASP A 423 -1.91 -16.63 24.84
N LYS A 424 -2.08 -17.33 25.95
CA LYS A 424 -3.20 -18.28 26.16
C LYS A 424 -4.53 -17.56 26.33
N LEU A 425 -4.54 -16.39 26.99
CA LEU A 425 -5.74 -15.56 27.13
C LEU A 425 -6.14 -14.94 25.77
N PHE A 426 -5.16 -14.48 25.01
CA PHE A 426 -5.38 -13.96 23.65
C PHE A 426 -5.98 -15.02 22.73
N GLU A 427 -5.44 -16.23 22.73
CA GLU A 427 -5.96 -17.39 21.99
C GLU A 427 -7.39 -17.75 22.44
N THR A 428 -7.67 -17.71 23.74
CA THR A 428 -9.00 -17.99 24.30
C THR A 428 -10.03 -16.93 23.89
N VAL A 429 -9.65 -15.64 23.93
CA VAL A 429 -10.53 -14.52 23.56
C VAL A 429 -10.76 -14.49 22.05
N LYS A 430 -9.77 -14.84 21.24
CA LYS A 430 -9.90 -15.00 19.78
C LYS A 430 -10.91 -16.09 19.42
N GLY A 431 -11.03 -17.13 20.24
CA GLY A 431 -12.03 -18.20 20.09
C GLY A 431 -13.49 -17.72 20.25
N TYR A 432 -13.74 -16.60 20.92
CA TYR A 432 -15.08 -16.01 21.12
C TYR A 432 -15.54 -15.04 20.03
N GLN A 433 -14.78 -14.88 18.92
CA GLN A 433 -15.13 -14.07 17.72
C GLN A 433 -15.61 -12.63 18.04
N ILE A 434 -14.98 -11.95 19.00
CA ILE A 434 -15.29 -10.56 19.31
C ILE A 434 -14.66 -9.68 18.20
N PRO A 435 -15.45 -8.97 17.34
CA PRO A 435 -14.95 -8.35 16.11
C PRO A 435 -13.83 -7.33 16.31
N VAL A 436 -13.83 -6.64 17.45
CA VAL A 436 -12.86 -5.57 17.77
C VAL A 436 -11.48 -6.10 18.16
N LEU A 437 -11.37 -7.36 18.60
CA LEU A 437 -10.12 -7.93 19.13
C LEU A 437 -9.35 -8.79 18.12
N ILE A 438 -9.98 -9.15 16.99
CA ILE A 438 -9.37 -10.01 15.95
C ILE A 438 -8.26 -9.28 15.18
N GLU A 439 -8.27 -7.95 15.17
CA GLU A 439 -7.33 -7.10 14.43
C GLU A 439 -6.08 -6.69 15.21
N PHE A 440 -5.99 -7.04 16.50
CA PHE A 440 -4.86 -6.63 17.33
C PHE A 440 -3.70 -7.63 17.26
N HIS A 441 -2.48 -7.10 17.14
CA HIS A 441 -1.26 -7.89 17.31
C HIS A 441 -1.20 -8.41 18.77
N PRO A 442 -0.78 -9.66 19.04
CA PRO A 442 -0.71 -10.24 20.40
C PRO A 442 0.00 -9.34 21.42
N PHE A 443 1.06 -8.66 21.00
CA PHE A 443 1.76 -7.67 21.83
C PHE A 443 0.87 -6.47 22.20
N ALA A 444 0.10 -5.92 21.27
CA ALA A 444 -0.79 -4.80 21.54
C ALA A 444 -1.90 -5.20 22.51
N PHE A 445 -2.46 -6.39 22.37
CA PHE A 445 -3.45 -6.93 23.31
C PHE A 445 -2.87 -7.09 24.71
N SER A 446 -1.70 -7.72 24.86
CA SER A 446 -1.00 -7.88 26.14
C SER A 446 -0.67 -6.54 26.78
N PHE A 447 -0.26 -5.56 25.98
CA PHE A 447 0.05 -4.20 26.41
C PHE A 447 -1.19 -3.47 26.95
N PHE A 448 -2.29 -3.45 26.19
CA PHE A 448 -3.53 -2.79 26.62
C PHE A 448 -4.16 -3.47 27.83
N LEU A 449 -4.11 -4.81 27.90
CA LEU A 449 -4.58 -5.56 29.05
C LEU A 449 -3.76 -5.23 30.29
N SER A 450 -2.45 -5.16 30.17
CA SER A 450 -1.54 -4.80 31.29
C SER A 450 -1.76 -3.36 31.73
N CYS A 451 -1.97 -2.42 30.82
CA CYS A 451 -2.32 -1.04 31.15
C CYS A 451 -3.68 -0.92 31.84
N ALA A 452 -4.70 -1.64 31.36
CA ALA A 452 -6.03 -1.64 31.95
C ALA A 452 -6.01 -2.20 33.40
N ILE A 453 -5.32 -3.32 33.63
CA ILE A 453 -5.14 -3.92 34.95
C ILE A 453 -4.36 -2.97 35.87
N GLY A 454 -3.31 -2.31 35.37
CA GLY A 454 -2.53 -1.33 36.13
C GLY A 454 -3.36 -0.12 36.57
N ILE A 455 -4.20 0.42 35.69
CA ILE A 455 -5.10 1.56 35.96
C ILE A 455 -6.18 1.16 36.99
N ILE A 456 -6.79 -0.03 36.85
CA ILE A 456 -7.79 -0.53 37.75
C ILE A 456 -7.18 -0.77 39.16
N ALA A 457 -6.00 -1.38 39.24
CA ALA A 457 -5.28 -1.61 40.49
C ALA A 457 -4.92 -0.27 41.16
N ALA A 458 -4.43 0.72 40.42
CA ALA A 458 -4.15 2.06 40.92
C ALA A 458 -5.41 2.79 41.42
N ALA A 459 -6.54 2.67 40.72
CA ALA A 459 -7.83 3.26 41.11
C ALA A 459 -8.37 2.60 42.40
N ILE A 460 -8.28 1.28 42.55
CA ILE A 460 -8.69 0.54 43.76
C ILE A 460 -7.85 0.99 44.93
N VAL A 461 -6.54 1.05 44.82
CA VAL A 461 -5.62 1.49 45.90
C VAL A 461 -5.90 2.95 46.26
N TRP A 462 -6.12 3.84 45.27
CA TRP A 462 -6.48 5.23 45.52
C TRP A 462 -7.80 5.39 46.25
N CYS A 463 -8.84 4.65 45.89
CA CYS A 463 -10.14 4.63 46.61
C CYS A 463 -10.00 4.06 48.01
N TRP A 464 -9.24 2.96 48.18
CA TRP A 464 -9.06 2.32 49.49
C TRP A 464 -8.27 3.20 50.49
N THR A 465 -7.27 3.95 49.98
CA THR A 465 -6.50 4.89 50.80
C THR A 465 -7.29 6.16 51.12
N ARG A 466 -8.35 6.51 50.36
CA ARG A 466 -9.23 7.65 50.60
C ARG A 466 -10.34 7.34 51.63
N HIS A 467 -10.76 6.07 51.73
CA HIS A 467 -11.80 5.61 52.68
C HIS A 467 -11.28 5.22 54.06
N LYS A 468 -9.96 5.15 54.27
CA LYS A 468 -9.35 4.88 55.58
C LYS A 468 -9.01 6.16 56.39
N LYS A 469 -9.57 7.30 55.98
CA LYS A 469 -9.70 8.50 56.79
C LYS A 469 -11.14 8.61 57.31
#